data_af2ed3d0ff5ba42d802434962207185e
#
_entry.id   af2ed3d0ff5ba42d802434962207185e
#
_cell.length_a   1.000
_cell.length_b   1.000
_cell.length_c   1.000
_cell.angle_alpha   90.00
_cell.angle_beta   90.00
_cell.angle_gamma   90.00
#
_symmetry.space_group_name_H-M   'P 1'
#
loop_
_entity.id
_entity.type
_entity.pdbx_description
1 polymer ?
#
loop_
_entity_poly.entity_id
_entity_poly.type
_entity_poly.pdbx_seq_one_letter_code
_entity_poly.pdbx_strand_id
1 'polypeptide(L)'
;YVYDIKEERGRILDRNGKVLIDNKKINVITFRLINNPDTTYLINLASKLMNILDLTEEASSDELKKYYLLTESTDYLLTKEDKEKIKYRSLDSADVYNLKLSRIDGEINKYNLKERIAIHTYYLMTNGYYYDTKIIKKQVSDNLCMQVLEYNITGLTCDYLYERENIYNIIPSIIGSIGSIRKEDYAYYKEKGYLNDTMVGI
;
A
#
# COMPACT_ATOMS: atom_id res chain seq x y z
N TYR A 1 -9.78 -8.98 -18.32
CA TYR A 1 -9.50 -7.88 -17.40
C TYR A 1 -10.74 -7.70 -16.53
N VAL A 2 -10.71 -8.19 -15.30
CA VAL A 2 -11.76 -7.90 -14.31
C VAL A 2 -11.38 -6.54 -13.73
N TYR A 3 -12.02 -5.47 -14.20
CA TYR A 3 -12.04 -4.22 -13.47
C TYR A 3 -12.89 -4.49 -12.23
N ASP A 4 -12.28 -4.38 -11.06
CA ASP A 4 -13.00 -4.39 -9.81
C ASP A 4 -13.89 -3.13 -9.79
N ILE A 5 -15.12 -3.27 -10.23
CA ILE A 5 -16.12 -2.20 -10.15
C ILE A 5 -16.39 -2.05 -8.67
N LYS A 6 -15.83 -1.02 -8.08
CA LYS A 6 -16.06 -0.67 -6.68
C LYS A 6 -17.49 -0.13 -6.56
N GLU A 7 -18.42 -1.06 -6.39
CA GLU A 7 -19.84 -0.75 -6.29
C GLU A 7 -20.14 0.00 -5.00
N GLU A 8 -21.12 0.89 -5.08
CA GLU A 8 -21.70 1.53 -3.91
C GLU A 8 -22.31 0.47 -2.98
N ARG A 9 -22.03 0.56 -1.70
CA ARG A 9 -22.67 -0.28 -0.71
C ARG A 9 -24.07 0.23 -0.37
N GLY A 10 -24.96 -0.66 0.08
CA GLY A 10 -26.28 -0.29 0.57
C GLY A 10 -26.19 0.80 1.63
N ARG A 11 -27.10 1.78 1.58
CA ARG A 11 -27.26 2.82 2.58
C ARG A 11 -27.84 2.26 3.87
N ILE A 12 -27.50 2.86 5.00
CA ILE A 12 -28.14 2.58 6.28
C ILE A 12 -29.09 3.73 6.60
N LEU A 13 -30.35 3.40 6.80
CA LEU A 13 -31.42 4.38 7.05
C LEU A 13 -31.94 4.21 8.48
N ASP A 14 -32.50 5.29 9.05
CA ASP A 14 -33.30 5.20 10.26
C ASP A 14 -34.72 4.69 9.93
N ARG A 15 -35.53 4.51 10.97
CA ARG A 15 -36.96 4.07 10.83
C ARG A 15 -37.84 5.01 10.01
N ASN A 16 -37.43 6.25 9.80
CA ASN A 16 -38.14 7.27 9.05
C ASN A 16 -37.60 7.40 7.62
N GLY A 17 -36.65 6.57 7.21
CA GLY A 17 -36.00 6.61 5.89
C GLY A 17 -34.89 7.64 5.77
N LYS A 18 -34.45 8.27 6.87
CA LYS A 18 -33.35 9.23 6.86
C LYS A 18 -32.03 8.50 6.76
N VAL A 19 -31.14 8.92 5.84
CA VAL A 19 -29.84 8.30 5.62
C VAL A 19 -28.92 8.57 6.81
N LEU A 20 -28.43 7.51 7.44
CA LEU A 20 -27.46 7.55 8.55
C LEU A 20 -26.04 7.34 8.05
N ILE A 21 -25.89 6.41 7.12
CA ILE A 21 -24.61 6.08 6.48
C ILE A 21 -24.80 6.06 4.97
N ASP A 22 -24.00 6.82 4.28
CA ASP A 22 -23.97 6.89 2.82
C ASP A 22 -22.61 6.47 2.24
N ASN A 23 -22.51 6.51 0.93
CA ASN A 23 -21.29 6.34 0.19
C ASN A 23 -20.85 7.69 -0.37
N LYS A 24 -19.63 8.10 -0.03
CA LYS A 24 -19.00 9.29 -0.58
C LYS A 24 -18.01 8.89 -1.66
N LYS A 25 -18.25 9.36 -2.87
CA LYS A 25 -17.30 9.20 -3.97
C LYS A 25 -16.10 10.10 -3.72
N ILE A 26 -14.91 9.54 -3.73
CA ILE A 26 -13.65 10.26 -3.61
C ILE A 26 -12.72 9.90 -4.76
N ASN A 27 -11.98 10.88 -5.26
CA ASN A 27 -10.93 10.62 -6.24
C ASN A 27 -9.68 10.11 -5.53
N VAL A 28 -8.96 9.21 -6.21
CA VAL A 28 -7.73 8.60 -5.74
C VAL A 28 -6.70 8.56 -6.85
N ILE A 29 -5.44 8.75 -6.50
CA ILE A 29 -4.33 8.47 -7.41
C ILE A 29 -3.91 7.04 -7.20
N THR A 30 -3.90 6.28 -8.29
CA THR A 30 -3.52 4.87 -8.29
C THR A 30 -2.29 4.65 -9.16
N PHE A 31 -1.52 3.62 -8.79
CA PHE A 31 -0.36 3.17 -9.56
C PHE A 31 -0.40 1.66 -9.77
N ARG A 32 -0.08 1.24 -10.98
CA ARG A 32 0.05 -0.17 -11.35
C ARG A 32 1.38 -0.40 -12.04
N LEU A 33 2.11 -1.41 -11.61
CA LEU A 33 3.34 -1.84 -12.27
C LEU A 33 3.03 -2.39 -13.68
N ILE A 34 3.72 -1.86 -14.68
CA ILE A 34 3.59 -2.27 -16.07
C ILE A 34 5.00 -2.55 -16.62
N ASN A 35 5.15 -3.64 -17.38
CA ASN A 35 6.40 -3.99 -18.07
C ASN A 35 7.62 -4.20 -17.17
N ASN A 36 7.43 -4.62 -15.93
CA ASN A 36 8.49 -4.92 -14.97
C ASN A 36 9.61 -3.84 -14.92
N PRO A 37 9.29 -2.62 -14.50
CA PRO A 37 10.22 -1.50 -14.50
C PRO A 37 11.41 -1.78 -13.57
N ASP A 38 12.57 -1.22 -13.91
CA ASP A 38 13.77 -1.31 -13.09
C ASP A 38 13.59 -0.63 -11.73
N THR A 39 14.24 -1.17 -10.70
CA THR A 39 14.19 -0.65 -9.33
C THR A 39 14.65 0.82 -9.25
N THR A 40 15.71 1.17 -9.97
CA THR A 40 16.24 2.54 -10.01
C THR A 40 15.21 3.53 -10.59
N TYR A 41 14.50 3.10 -11.64
CA TYR A 41 13.40 3.88 -12.21
C TYR A 41 12.29 4.12 -11.18
N LEU A 42 11.88 3.07 -10.44
CA LEU A 42 10.83 3.17 -9.42
C LEU A 42 11.22 4.08 -8.25
N ILE A 43 12.47 4.02 -7.80
CA ILE A 43 13.00 4.92 -6.76
C ILE A 43 12.95 6.38 -7.21
N ASN A 44 13.40 6.66 -8.43
CA ASN A 44 13.35 8.01 -8.99
C ASN A 44 11.91 8.49 -9.20
N LEU A 45 11.03 7.60 -9.65
CA LEU A 45 9.61 7.91 -9.80
C LEU A 45 8.95 8.19 -8.45
N ALA A 46 9.23 7.43 -7.40
CA ALA A 46 8.72 7.66 -6.05
C ALA A 46 9.14 9.04 -5.52
N SER A 47 10.41 9.41 -5.71
CA SER A 47 10.93 10.74 -5.35
C SER A 47 10.24 11.87 -6.12
N LYS A 48 9.87 11.63 -7.37
CA LYS A 48 9.10 12.59 -8.19
C LYS A 48 7.65 12.68 -7.72
N LEU A 49 6.99 11.54 -7.49
CA LEU A 49 5.58 11.47 -7.09
C LEU A 49 5.33 12.07 -5.71
N MET A 50 6.24 11.90 -4.75
CA MET A 50 6.07 12.53 -3.44
C MET A 50 5.93 14.05 -3.54
N ASN A 51 6.67 14.69 -4.45
CA ASN A 51 6.59 16.14 -4.65
C ASN A 51 5.33 16.54 -5.44
N ILE A 52 4.98 15.80 -6.52
CA ILE A 52 3.78 16.08 -7.33
C ILE A 52 2.51 15.96 -6.50
N LEU A 53 2.46 14.93 -5.66
CA LEU A 53 1.27 14.61 -4.87
C LEU A 53 1.29 15.23 -3.47
N ASP A 54 2.35 15.98 -3.12
CA ASP A 54 2.53 16.55 -1.79
C ASP A 54 2.29 15.50 -0.69
N LEU A 55 3.08 14.41 -0.74
CA LEU A 55 3.00 13.34 0.24
C LEU A 55 3.83 13.70 1.46
N THR A 56 3.33 13.35 2.64
CA THR A 56 3.93 13.70 3.94
C THR A 56 4.18 12.51 4.85
N GLU A 57 3.67 11.33 4.49
CA GLU A 57 3.84 10.12 5.30
C GLU A 57 5.26 9.58 5.19
N GLU A 58 5.87 9.34 6.34
CA GLU A 58 7.24 8.82 6.43
C GLU A 58 7.25 7.30 6.40
N ALA A 59 8.33 6.74 5.85
CA ALA A 59 8.59 5.31 5.89
C ALA A 59 8.73 4.82 7.32
N SER A 60 8.12 3.68 7.60
CA SER A 60 8.32 2.95 8.84
C SER A 60 9.77 2.45 8.97
N SER A 61 10.17 2.13 10.20
CA SER A 61 11.51 1.56 10.46
C SER A 61 11.79 0.31 9.63
N ASP A 62 10.77 -0.52 9.43
CA ASP A 62 10.86 -1.75 8.62
C ASP A 62 11.06 -1.45 7.13
N GLU A 63 10.34 -0.47 6.58
CA GLU A 63 10.51 -0.01 5.19
C GLU A 63 11.91 0.58 4.98
N LEU A 64 12.42 1.38 5.92
CA LEU A 64 13.76 1.95 5.84
C LEU A 64 14.84 0.88 5.83
N LYS A 65 14.72 -0.14 6.68
CA LYS A 65 15.66 -1.28 6.73
C LYS A 65 15.65 -2.08 5.43
N LYS A 66 14.45 -2.40 4.92
CA LYS A 66 14.29 -3.12 3.65
C LYS A 66 14.84 -2.33 2.48
N TYR A 67 14.60 -1.01 2.46
CA TYR A 67 15.14 -0.13 1.43
C TYR A 67 16.65 -0.08 1.48
N TYR A 68 17.24 -0.02 2.67
CA TYR A 68 18.68 -0.07 2.87
C TYR A 68 19.29 -1.36 2.30
N LEU A 69 18.66 -2.52 2.57
CA LEU A 69 19.09 -3.79 1.99
C LEU A 69 18.99 -3.85 0.47
N LEU A 70 18.06 -3.11 -0.10
CA LEU A 70 17.83 -3.07 -1.55
C LEU A 70 18.85 -2.20 -2.28
N THR A 71 19.31 -1.11 -1.66
CA THR A 71 20.09 -0.05 -2.33
C THR A 71 21.58 -0.04 -1.96
N GLU A 72 21.95 -0.63 -0.81
CA GLU A 72 23.30 -0.55 -0.27
C GLU A 72 24.01 -1.91 -0.25
N SER A 73 25.32 -1.87 -0.34
CA SER A 73 26.12 -3.06 -0.09
C SER A 73 26.12 -3.40 1.40
N THR A 74 25.66 -4.59 1.73
CA THR A 74 25.41 -5.01 3.12
C THR A 74 26.30 -6.17 3.59
N ASP A 75 27.36 -6.46 2.87
CA ASP A 75 28.26 -7.57 3.20
C ASP A 75 29.07 -7.35 4.49
N TYR A 76 29.23 -6.10 4.89
CA TYR A 76 29.89 -5.72 6.15
C TYR A 76 29.05 -6.05 7.39
N LEU A 77 27.73 -6.22 7.23
CA LEU A 77 26.84 -6.64 8.31
C LEU A 77 27.02 -8.10 8.71
N LEU A 78 27.70 -8.90 7.89
CA LEU A 78 27.96 -10.31 8.15
C LEU A 78 29.35 -10.50 8.77
N THR A 79 29.38 -11.15 9.94
CA THR A 79 30.62 -11.53 10.61
C THR A 79 31.33 -12.66 9.86
N LYS A 80 32.58 -12.96 10.25
CA LYS A 80 33.29 -14.10 9.69
C LYS A 80 32.60 -15.42 9.98
N GLU A 81 32.05 -15.57 11.19
CA GLU A 81 31.29 -16.75 11.57
C GLU A 81 30.01 -16.94 10.74
N ASP A 82 29.28 -15.83 10.45
CA ASP A 82 28.10 -15.89 9.58
C ASP A 82 28.45 -16.36 8.19
N LYS A 83 29.57 -15.84 7.63
CA LYS A 83 30.06 -16.24 6.30
C LYS A 83 30.44 -17.71 6.24
N GLU A 84 31.04 -18.25 7.33
CA GLU A 84 31.32 -19.67 7.44
C GLU A 84 30.05 -20.52 7.50
N LYS A 85 29.03 -20.10 8.31
CA LYS A 85 27.72 -20.78 8.39
C LYS A 85 27.01 -20.80 7.04
N ILE A 86 27.07 -19.72 6.28
CA ILE A 86 26.54 -19.63 4.92
C ILE A 86 27.26 -20.63 4.00
N LYS A 87 28.61 -20.67 4.07
CA LYS A 87 29.41 -21.59 3.28
C LYS A 87 29.07 -23.06 3.54
N TYR A 88 28.79 -23.41 4.80
CA TYR A 88 28.40 -24.77 5.20
C TYR A 88 26.89 -25.01 5.11
N ARG A 89 26.10 -24.09 4.51
CA ARG A 89 24.66 -24.18 4.35
C ARG A 89 23.87 -24.34 5.68
N SER A 90 24.43 -23.84 6.78
CA SER A 90 23.78 -23.79 8.09
C SER A 90 22.85 -22.59 8.26
N LEU A 91 22.94 -21.60 7.36
CA LEU A 91 22.03 -20.46 7.23
C LEU A 91 21.49 -20.45 5.81
N ASP A 92 20.19 -20.35 5.67
CA ASP A 92 19.54 -20.15 4.36
C ASP A 92 19.46 -18.67 3.99
N SER A 93 18.93 -18.36 2.81
CA SER A 93 18.82 -16.98 2.31
C SER A 93 17.88 -16.12 3.18
N ALA A 94 16.85 -16.73 3.78
CA ALA A 94 15.92 -16.03 4.64
C ALA A 94 16.57 -15.69 5.99
N ASP A 95 17.35 -16.62 6.55
CA ASP A 95 18.12 -16.41 7.77
C ASP A 95 19.13 -15.27 7.60
N VAL A 96 19.86 -15.27 6.49
CA VAL A 96 20.84 -14.21 6.14
C VAL A 96 20.13 -12.85 6.02
N TYR A 97 18.98 -12.82 5.36
CA TYR A 97 18.18 -11.60 5.22
C TYR A 97 17.72 -11.07 6.58
N ASN A 98 17.13 -11.92 7.43
CA ASN A 98 16.68 -11.55 8.76
C ASN A 98 17.82 -11.09 9.67
N LEU A 99 18.98 -11.75 9.56
CA LEU A 99 20.20 -11.39 10.31
C LEU A 99 20.67 -9.98 9.91
N LYS A 100 20.71 -9.69 8.61
CA LYS A 100 21.05 -8.35 8.12
C LYS A 100 20.04 -7.31 8.61
N LEU A 101 18.73 -7.58 8.53
CA LEU A 101 17.69 -6.67 9.04
C LEU A 101 17.87 -6.33 10.52
N SER A 102 18.25 -7.31 11.34
CA SER A 102 18.45 -7.09 12.79
C SER A 102 19.66 -6.22 13.13
N ARG A 103 20.59 -6.01 12.18
CA ARG A 103 21.84 -5.27 12.39
C ARG A 103 21.87 -3.88 11.77
N ILE A 104 20.79 -3.45 11.11
CA ILE A 104 20.72 -2.18 10.36
C ILE A 104 20.26 -0.99 11.23
N ASP A 105 19.85 -1.19 12.48
CA ASP A 105 19.18 -0.15 13.29
C ASP A 105 19.87 1.23 13.31
N GLY A 106 21.21 1.26 13.32
CA GLY A 106 21.96 2.52 13.29
C GLY A 106 21.98 3.21 11.92
N GLU A 107 21.90 2.44 10.86
CA GLU A 107 22.12 2.93 9.50
C GLU A 107 20.91 3.69 8.92
N ILE A 108 19.71 3.37 9.40
CA ILE A 108 18.47 4.02 8.91
C ILE A 108 18.34 5.49 9.35
N ASN A 109 19.12 5.93 10.35
CA ASN A 109 19.11 7.30 10.82
C ASN A 109 19.74 8.30 9.84
N LYS A 110 20.46 7.81 8.83
CA LYS A 110 21.04 8.64 7.76
C LYS A 110 19.99 9.30 6.87
N TYR A 111 18.81 8.68 6.74
CA TYR A 111 17.77 9.19 5.85
C TYR A 111 17.08 10.43 6.43
N ASN A 112 17.14 11.53 5.68
CA ASN A 112 16.43 12.75 6.00
C ASN A 112 14.91 12.62 5.73
N LEU A 113 14.12 13.60 6.16
CA LEU A 113 12.66 13.58 6.05
C LEU A 113 12.18 13.33 4.60
N LYS A 114 12.77 14.02 3.62
CA LYS A 114 12.36 13.85 2.21
C LYS A 114 12.66 12.45 1.70
N GLU A 115 13.81 11.91 2.05
CA GLU A 115 14.18 10.54 1.69
C GLU A 115 13.22 9.52 2.32
N ARG A 116 12.82 9.71 3.58
CA ARG A 116 11.86 8.84 4.25
C ARG A 116 10.49 8.86 3.56
N ILE A 117 10.01 10.02 3.14
CA ILE A 117 8.75 10.15 2.39
C ILE A 117 8.89 9.49 1.01
N ALA A 118 10.00 9.68 0.31
CA ALA A 118 10.25 9.02 -0.97
C ALA A 118 10.31 7.49 -0.84
N ILE A 119 10.94 6.99 0.22
CA ILE A 119 11.00 5.55 0.53
C ILE A 119 9.60 4.99 0.81
N HIS A 120 8.79 5.69 1.62
CA HIS A 120 7.41 5.29 1.85
C HIS A 120 6.62 5.24 0.53
N THR A 121 6.75 6.28 -0.30
CA THR A 121 6.12 6.34 -1.63
C THR A 121 6.55 5.16 -2.51
N TYR A 122 7.83 4.78 -2.49
CA TYR A 122 8.32 3.60 -3.20
C TYR A 122 7.60 2.32 -2.74
N TYR A 123 7.41 2.13 -1.44
CA TYR A 123 6.68 0.98 -0.92
C TYR A 123 5.18 1.03 -1.21
N LEU A 124 4.54 2.20 -1.19
CA LEU A 124 3.17 2.35 -1.68
C LEU A 124 3.01 1.86 -3.12
N MET A 125 4.02 2.09 -3.97
CA MET A 125 4.00 1.68 -5.38
C MET A 125 4.30 0.19 -5.58
N THR A 126 5.11 -0.42 -4.72
CA THR A 126 5.70 -1.75 -4.96
C THR A 126 5.18 -2.85 -4.04
N ASN A 127 4.58 -2.51 -2.90
CA ASN A 127 4.09 -3.49 -1.93
C ASN A 127 2.88 -4.27 -2.47
N GLY A 128 2.74 -5.54 -2.05
CA GLY A 128 1.68 -6.45 -2.51
C GLY A 128 1.99 -7.14 -3.84
N TYR A 129 0.94 -7.64 -4.50
CA TYR A 129 1.13 -8.37 -5.75
C TYR A 129 1.46 -7.43 -6.92
N TYR A 130 2.27 -7.94 -7.86
CA TYR A 130 2.75 -7.18 -9.01
C TYR A 130 1.62 -6.54 -9.83
N TYR A 131 0.55 -7.28 -10.07
CA TYR A 131 -0.55 -6.85 -10.94
C TYR A 131 -1.62 -6.00 -10.25
N ASP A 132 -1.53 -5.84 -8.93
CA ASP A 132 -2.51 -5.06 -8.19
C ASP A 132 -2.37 -3.57 -8.48
N THR A 133 -3.51 -2.89 -8.55
CA THR A 133 -3.56 -1.43 -8.56
C THR A 133 -3.40 -0.92 -7.13
N LYS A 134 -2.36 -0.13 -6.88
CA LYS A 134 -2.04 0.44 -5.56
C LYS A 134 -2.59 1.84 -5.45
N ILE A 135 -3.19 2.17 -4.32
CA ILE A 135 -3.64 3.52 -4.03
C ILE A 135 -2.46 4.30 -3.43
N ILE A 136 -2.06 5.37 -4.10
CA ILE A 136 -0.96 6.23 -3.66
C ILE A 136 -1.46 7.39 -2.80
N LYS A 137 -2.57 8.02 -3.21
CA LYS A 137 -3.19 9.12 -2.45
C LYS A 137 -4.70 9.06 -2.60
N LYS A 138 -5.40 9.27 -1.48
CA LYS A 138 -6.86 9.37 -1.42
C LYS A 138 -7.31 10.83 -1.31
N GLN A 139 -8.60 11.04 -1.54
CA GLN A 139 -9.28 12.34 -1.38
C GLN A 139 -8.61 13.47 -2.18
N VAL A 140 -8.34 13.19 -3.45
CA VAL A 140 -7.62 14.10 -4.36
C VAL A 140 -8.61 15.06 -5.02
N SER A 141 -8.21 16.30 -5.23
CA SER A 141 -9.01 17.25 -6.00
C SER A 141 -9.02 16.92 -7.50
N ASP A 142 -10.07 17.33 -8.21
CA ASP A 142 -10.16 17.15 -9.67
C ASP A 142 -8.98 17.82 -10.39
N ASN A 143 -8.54 18.99 -9.92
CA ASN A 143 -7.38 19.68 -10.49
C ASN A 143 -6.10 18.85 -10.40
N LEU A 144 -5.83 18.22 -9.24
CA LEU A 144 -4.66 17.36 -9.07
C LEU A 144 -4.78 16.08 -9.93
N CYS A 145 -6.00 15.53 -10.07
CA CYS A 145 -6.26 14.44 -11.01
C CYS A 145 -5.87 14.81 -12.44
N MET A 146 -6.31 15.97 -12.92
CA MET A 146 -5.97 16.45 -14.26
C MET A 146 -4.46 16.62 -14.44
N GLN A 147 -3.79 17.28 -13.49
CA GLN A 147 -2.35 17.45 -13.50
C GLN A 147 -1.59 16.12 -13.56
N VAL A 148 -2.02 15.13 -12.77
CA VAL A 148 -1.39 13.80 -12.76
C VAL A 148 -1.52 13.11 -14.11
N LEU A 149 -2.68 13.21 -14.76
CA LEU A 149 -2.89 12.65 -16.11
C LEU A 149 -2.04 13.35 -17.18
N GLU A 150 -1.83 14.67 -17.07
CA GLU A 150 -0.96 15.44 -17.98
C GLU A 150 0.51 15.01 -17.92
N TYR A 151 1.00 14.53 -16.77
CA TYR A 151 2.36 13.97 -16.67
C TYR A 151 2.57 12.70 -17.48
N ASN A 152 1.52 12.04 -17.93
CA ASN A 152 1.55 10.82 -18.75
C ASN A 152 2.54 9.76 -18.24
N ILE A 153 2.57 9.54 -16.93
CA ILE A 153 3.44 8.55 -16.29
C ILE A 153 2.79 7.16 -16.43
N THR A 154 3.51 6.24 -17.07
CA THR A 154 3.04 4.87 -17.29
C THR A 154 2.64 4.19 -15.98
N GLY A 155 1.41 3.69 -15.90
CA GLY A 155 0.86 3.03 -14.73
C GLY A 155 0.27 3.94 -13.66
N LEU A 156 0.45 5.26 -13.75
CA LEU A 156 -0.17 6.24 -12.86
C LEU A 156 -1.50 6.72 -13.46
N THR A 157 -2.58 6.63 -12.68
CA THR A 157 -3.92 7.06 -13.12
C THR A 157 -4.66 7.76 -11.99
N CYS A 158 -5.66 8.55 -12.35
CA CYS A 158 -6.66 9.02 -11.41
C CYS A 158 -7.92 8.16 -11.56
N ASP A 159 -8.39 7.63 -10.45
CA ASP A 159 -9.58 6.79 -10.36
C ASP A 159 -10.47 7.27 -9.21
N TYR A 160 -11.54 6.57 -8.93
CA TYR A 160 -12.40 6.89 -7.80
C TYR A 160 -12.70 5.64 -6.98
N LEU A 161 -13.05 5.85 -5.72
CA LEU A 161 -13.59 4.83 -4.84
C LEU A 161 -14.73 5.42 -3.99
N TYR A 162 -15.54 4.55 -3.42
CA TYR A 162 -16.57 4.92 -2.47
C TYR A 162 -16.10 4.65 -1.05
N GLU A 163 -16.04 5.72 -0.23
CA GLU A 163 -15.83 5.62 1.21
C GLU A 163 -17.18 5.68 1.93
N ARG A 164 -17.29 4.96 3.04
CA ARG A 164 -18.48 5.05 3.91
C ARG A 164 -18.43 6.35 4.70
N GLU A 165 -19.46 7.16 4.57
CA GLU A 165 -19.64 8.40 5.31
C GLU A 165 -20.69 8.24 6.41
N ASN A 166 -20.26 8.41 7.66
CA ASN A 166 -21.17 8.45 8.80
C ASN A 166 -21.67 9.89 9.02
N ILE A 167 -22.86 10.19 8.49
CA ILE A 167 -23.39 11.57 8.41
C ILE A 167 -23.62 12.19 9.80
N TYR A 168 -23.96 11.37 10.80
CA TYR A 168 -24.36 11.86 12.13
C TYR A 168 -23.42 11.38 13.25
N ASN A 169 -22.25 10.89 12.91
CA ASN A 169 -21.27 10.37 13.88
C ASN A 169 -21.85 9.31 14.84
N ILE A 170 -22.68 8.42 14.29
CA ILE A 170 -23.35 7.36 15.04
C ILE A 170 -22.29 6.38 15.56
N ILE A 171 -22.54 5.87 16.78
CA ILE A 171 -21.60 4.98 17.47
C ILE A 171 -21.26 3.74 16.59
N PRO A 172 -19.99 3.48 16.31
CA PRO A 172 -19.55 2.40 15.43
C PRO A 172 -20.08 1.00 15.83
N SER A 173 -20.31 0.74 17.11
CA SER A 173 -20.84 -0.53 17.64
C SER A 173 -22.25 -0.86 17.13
N ILE A 174 -23.04 0.14 16.69
CA ILE A 174 -24.37 -0.10 16.11
C ILE A 174 -24.27 -0.40 14.62
N ILE A 175 -23.24 0.16 13.96
CA ILE A 175 -23.08 0.09 12.51
C ILE A 175 -22.28 -1.16 12.11
N GLY A 176 -21.48 -1.72 13.02
CA GLY A 176 -20.54 -2.80 12.76
C GLY A 176 -19.26 -2.29 12.09
N SER A 177 -18.37 -3.20 11.79
CA SER A 177 -17.13 -2.98 11.06
C SER A 177 -17.11 -3.75 9.75
N ILE A 178 -16.22 -3.36 8.86
CA ILE A 178 -15.98 -4.07 7.62
C ILE A 178 -14.51 -4.50 7.57
N GLY A 179 -14.28 -5.66 7.00
CA GLY A 179 -12.93 -6.21 6.87
C GLY A 179 -12.85 -7.20 5.71
N SER A 180 -11.65 -7.67 5.42
CA SER A 180 -11.44 -8.72 4.43
C SER A 180 -12.12 -10.01 4.86
N ILE A 181 -12.56 -10.82 3.89
CA ILE A 181 -13.14 -12.14 4.15
C ILE A 181 -12.13 -12.97 4.92
N ARG A 182 -12.54 -13.52 6.06
CA ARG A 182 -11.70 -14.43 6.84
C ARG A 182 -11.57 -15.78 6.12
N LYS A 183 -10.45 -16.45 6.32
CA LYS A 183 -10.18 -17.75 5.69
C LYS A 183 -11.29 -18.78 5.97
N GLU A 184 -11.87 -18.73 7.16
CA GLU A 184 -12.93 -19.63 7.62
C GLU A 184 -14.24 -19.41 6.84
N ASP A 185 -14.53 -18.15 6.48
CA ASP A 185 -15.76 -17.73 5.81
C ASP A 185 -15.63 -17.73 4.28
N TYR A 186 -14.43 -18.00 3.78
CA TYR A 186 -14.10 -17.89 2.36
C TYR A 186 -15.00 -18.73 1.47
N ALA A 187 -15.26 -20.00 1.84
CA ALA A 187 -16.11 -20.90 1.08
C ALA A 187 -17.55 -20.38 0.96
N TYR A 188 -18.10 -19.84 2.05
CA TYR A 188 -19.44 -19.26 2.10
C TYR A 188 -19.58 -18.04 1.19
N TYR A 189 -18.61 -17.10 1.23
CA TYR A 189 -18.68 -15.90 0.40
C TYR A 189 -18.41 -16.19 -1.07
N LYS A 190 -17.51 -17.15 -1.37
CA LYS A 190 -17.24 -17.61 -2.73
C LYS A 190 -18.47 -18.24 -3.40
N GLU A 191 -19.24 -19.07 -2.67
CA GLU A 191 -20.49 -19.63 -3.15
C GLU A 191 -21.52 -18.56 -3.50
N LYS A 192 -21.48 -17.42 -2.81
CA LYS A 192 -22.31 -16.24 -3.08
C LYS A 192 -21.79 -15.32 -4.17
N GLY A 193 -20.68 -15.67 -4.82
CA GLY A 193 -20.10 -14.91 -5.92
C GLY A 193 -19.19 -13.76 -5.52
N TYR A 194 -18.79 -13.66 -4.22
CA TYR A 194 -17.85 -12.64 -3.78
C TYR A 194 -16.42 -12.99 -4.19
N LEU A 195 -15.64 -11.97 -4.57
CA LEU A 195 -14.20 -12.10 -4.86
C LEU A 195 -13.39 -12.15 -3.56
N ASN A 196 -12.14 -12.65 -3.66
CA ASN A 196 -11.27 -12.85 -2.50
C ASN A 196 -10.89 -11.57 -1.75
N ASP A 197 -10.87 -10.45 -2.46
CA ASP A 197 -10.51 -9.12 -2.00
C ASP A 197 -11.71 -8.26 -1.58
N THR A 198 -12.93 -8.83 -1.67
CA THR A 198 -14.16 -8.13 -1.27
C THR A 198 -14.17 -7.87 0.23
N MET A 199 -14.45 -6.63 0.60
CA MET A 199 -14.66 -6.26 2.00
C MET A 199 -16.08 -6.58 2.42
N VAL A 200 -16.24 -7.32 3.52
CA VAL A 200 -17.55 -7.74 4.06
C VAL A 200 -17.77 -7.20 5.48
N GLY A 201 -19.01 -7.22 5.95
CA GLY A 201 -19.31 -6.90 7.35
C GLY A 201 -18.75 -7.97 8.28
N ILE A 202 -18.13 -7.53 9.39
CA ILE A 202 -17.56 -8.40 10.43
C ILE A 202 -18.32 -8.15 11.74
#